data_cb99536707bbafa70c82205079dca410
#
_entry.id   cb99536707bbafa70c82205079dca410
#
_cell.length_a   1.000
_cell.length_b   1.000
_cell.length_c   1.000
_cell.angle_alpha   90.00
_cell.angle_beta   90.00
_cell.angle_gamma   90.00
#
_symmetry.space_group_name_H-M   'P 1'
#
loop_
_entity.id
_entity.type
_entity.pdbx_description
1 polymer ?
#
loop_
_entity_poly.entity_id
_entity_poly.type
_entity_poly.pdbx_seq_one_letter_code
_entity_poly.pdbx_strand_id
1 'polypeptide(L)'
;MSVEVDMYEFEKNKLKAYIGKKQYELFKSYRCILAGGAITSLFTNKPINDLDIYFRCKDDVMQFFVNEIMSTNIWVLANTKKAFLFKQSQSDVLIQLIYFQTFKTAEDIFDTFDFTACMGAYDFDKEEFVFHEDFFKANSQRHLMFNSSTAFPLVSALRVEKYKEKGYSISKTEYLRILLTCMNLHIDNYEDLKDQLGGMYGVDYDEIIQPKEDEEFDLPEIIERMSQIIYSPDYFKRLTTQKEIEPTIAYIYRILGETMDVYKCKDKLLTVVNGYFEDITSDVDLKTDNVRLMELSELFKPGFKLYKIVSKKGRRYFSNFDGKFEYVPGEFAVGKGVTYYPKKNVGIFGFQTIGETIESRGPVSKNEVIIELEVESANEIININSDNAIEVSRAKFTREVPAEEYDKEKQGCLQ
;
A
#
# COMPACT_ATOMS: atom_id res chain seq x y z
N MET A 1 28.58 -19.74 36.96
CA MET A 1 27.74 -18.98 36.04
C MET A 1 28.30 -19.26 34.67
N SER A 2 27.66 -20.10 33.86
CA SER A 2 27.96 -20.24 32.45
C SER A 2 27.53 -18.93 31.75
N VAL A 3 28.49 -18.21 31.21
CA VAL A 3 28.19 -17.08 30.28
C VAL A 3 27.57 -17.74 29.07
N GLU A 4 26.29 -17.56 28.85
CA GLU A 4 25.66 -17.87 27.56
C GLU A 4 26.33 -16.97 26.51
N VAL A 5 27.29 -17.52 25.75
CA VAL A 5 27.94 -16.81 24.67
C VAL A 5 26.97 -16.88 23.50
N ASP A 6 26.43 -15.74 23.06
CA ASP A 6 25.67 -15.65 21.82
C ASP A 6 26.57 -16.14 20.68
N MET A 7 26.22 -17.26 20.08
CA MET A 7 27.05 -17.96 19.09
C MET A 7 27.45 -17.06 17.89
N TYR A 8 26.66 -16.05 17.57
CA TYR A 8 26.83 -15.16 16.41
C TYR A 8 26.96 -13.69 16.81
N GLU A 9 27.51 -13.39 17.98
CA GLU A 9 27.66 -12.00 18.46
C GLU A 9 28.50 -11.13 17.50
N PHE A 10 29.53 -11.71 16.90
CA PHE A 10 30.37 -11.00 15.92
C PHE A 10 29.58 -10.62 14.67
N GLU A 11 28.83 -11.55 14.09
CA GLU A 11 27.99 -11.33 12.90
C GLU A 11 26.85 -10.34 13.22
N LYS A 12 26.27 -10.44 14.41
CA LYS A 12 25.25 -9.49 14.89
C LYS A 12 25.81 -8.06 14.96
N ASN A 13 26.98 -7.90 15.56
CA ASN A 13 27.62 -6.58 15.66
C ASN A 13 28.02 -6.03 14.28
N LYS A 14 28.51 -6.89 13.38
CA LYS A 14 28.81 -6.52 12.00
C LYS A 14 27.55 -6.08 11.24
N LEU A 15 26.43 -6.77 11.42
CA LEU A 15 25.15 -6.41 10.85
C LEU A 15 24.63 -5.06 11.38
N LYS A 16 24.70 -4.87 12.71
CA LYS A 16 24.33 -3.60 13.37
C LYS A 16 25.16 -2.42 12.85
N ALA A 17 26.46 -2.63 12.69
CA ALA A 17 27.37 -1.61 12.17
C ALA A 17 27.07 -1.26 10.70
N TYR A 18 26.72 -2.26 9.88
CA TYR A 18 26.39 -2.07 8.47
C TYR A 18 25.06 -1.30 8.30
N ILE A 19 24.01 -1.69 9.02
CA ILE A 19 22.69 -1.07 8.96
C ILE A 19 22.70 0.35 9.56
N GLY A 20 23.50 0.54 10.61
CA GLY A 20 23.50 1.75 11.43
C GLY A 20 22.41 1.73 12.50
N LYS A 21 22.73 2.36 13.65
CA LYS A 21 21.89 2.27 14.86
C LYS A 21 20.44 2.71 14.63
N LYS A 22 20.23 3.86 13.96
CA LYS A 22 18.88 4.40 13.76
C LYS A 22 17.99 3.45 12.97
N GLN A 23 18.51 2.93 11.86
CA GLN A 23 17.78 2.02 10.98
C GLN A 23 17.56 0.65 11.62
N TYR A 24 18.55 0.18 12.42
CA TYR A 24 18.42 -1.06 13.18
C TYR A 24 17.26 -0.99 14.21
N GLU A 25 17.20 0.08 15.01
CA GLU A 25 16.13 0.28 15.98
C GLU A 25 14.76 0.46 15.28
N LEU A 26 14.74 1.05 14.11
CA LEU A 26 13.53 1.16 13.30
C LEU A 26 13.03 -0.23 12.89
N PHE A 27 13.86 -1.09 12.31
CA PHE A 27 13.46 -2.45 11.94
C PHE A 27 13.02 -3.27 13.15
N LYS A 28 13.64 -3.04 14.31
CA LYS A 28 13.25 -3.68 15.57
C LYS A 28 11.86 -3.22 16.02
N SER A 29 11.57 -1.92 15.96
CA SER A 29 10.26 -1.37 16.37
C SER A 29 9.09 -1.92 15.55
N TYR A 30 9.33 -2.21 14.27
CA TYR A 30 8.36 -2.85 13.38
C TYR A 30 8.48 -4.37 13.33
N ARG A 31 9.28 -4.99 14.21
CA ARG A 31 9.47 -6.45 14.32
C ARG A 31 9.78 -7.11 12.98
N CYS A 32 10.56 -6.41 12.15
CA CYS A 32 10.92 -6.87 10.81
C CYS A 32 11.77 -8.14 10.84
N ILE A 33 11.85 -8.80 9.69
CA ILE A 33 12.78 -9.90 9.42
C ILE A 33 13.64 -9.49 8.23
N LEU A 34 14.97 -9.57 8.37
CA LEU A 34 15.89 -9.49 7.25
C LEU A 34 16.23 -10.91 6.79
N ALA A 35 16.05 -11.23 5.51
CA ALA A 35 16.36 -12.58 5.04
C ALA A 35 17.07 -12.56 3.66
N GLY A 36 17.62 -13.69 3.26
CA GLY A 36 18.15 -13.84 1.91
C GLY A 36 19.63 -13.51 1.73
N GLY A 37 19.92 -12.86 0.60
CA GLY A 37 21.28 -12.60 0.13
C GLY A 37 22.17 -11.83 1.08
N ALA A 38 21.63 -10.93 1.86
CA ALA A 38 22.34 -10.15 2.88
C ALA A 38 22.94 -11.06 3.96
N ILE A 39 22.15 -12.00 4.49
CA ILE A 39 22.62 -12.95 5.52
C ILE A 39 23.68 -13.90 4.93
N THR A 40 23.44 -14.39 3.71
CA THR A 40 24.45 -15.20 2.99
C THR A 40 25.76 -14.43 2.84
N SER A 41 25.71 -13.16 2.42
CA SER A 41 26.88 -12.31 2.27
C SER A 41 27.60 -12.06 3.60
N LEU A 42 26.85 -11.83 4.67
CA LEU A 42 27.39 -11.63 6.03
C LEU A 42 28.21 -12.84 6.48
N PHE A 43 27.63 -14.06 6.37
CA PHE A 43 28.27 -15.30 6.83
C PHE A 43 29.33 -15.86 5.88
N THR A 44 29.33 -15.45 4.61
CA THR A 44 30.38 -15.82 3.65
C THR A 44 31.42 -14.72 3.45
N ASN A 45 31.38 -13.66 4.26
CA ASN A 45 32.27 -12.50 4.22
C ASN A 45 32.34 -11.87 2.81
N LYS A 46 31.20 -11.69 2.18
CA LYS A 46 31.03 -11.01 0.90
C LYS A 46 30.35 -9.65 1.11
N PRO A 47 30.49 -8.71 0.19
CA PRO A 47 29.74 -7.45 0.24
C PRO A 47 28.24 -7.72 0.25
N ILE A 48 27.50 -6.96 1.07
CA ILE A 48 26.05 -6.94 1.07
C ILE A 48 25.63 -5.95 -0.02
N ASN A 49 24.75 -6.36 -0.93
CA ASN A 49 24.24 -5.48 -1.99
C ASN A 49 23.04 -4.68 -1.51
N ASP A 50 22.06 -5.38 -0.95
CA ASP A 50 20.77 -4.86 -0.51
C ASP A 50 20.28 -5.62 0.72
N LEU A 51 19.32 -5.04 1.43
CA LEU A 51 18.67 -5.62 2.60
C LEU A 51 17.21 -5.92 2.25
N ASP A 52 16.88 -7.20 2.07
CA ASP A 52 15.49 -7.64 1.87
C ASP A 52 14.77 -7.70 3.22
N ILE A 53 13.87 -6.75 3.46
CA ILE A 53 13.12 -6.57 4.70
C ILE A 53 11.69 -7.06 4.53
N TYR A 54 11.28 -7.95 5.41
CA TYR A 54 9.96 -8.57 5.45
C TYR A 54 9.20 -8.14 6.70
N PHE A 55 7.88 -8.08 6.59
CA PHE A 55 6.98 -7.69 7.66
C PHE A 55 6.13 -8.86 8.14
N ARG A 56 5.74 -8.82 9.43
CA ARG A 56 4.93 -9.88 10.06
C ARG A 56 3.44 -9.69 9.85
N CYS A 57 2.99 -8.46 9.69
CA CYS A 57 1.59 -8.14 9.46
C CYS A 57 1.44 -6.91 8.56
N LYS A 58 0.25 -6.75 8.03
CA LYS A 58 -0.13 -5.68 7.10
C LYS A 58 -0.05 -4.30 7.72
N ASP A 59 -0.49 -4.18 8.97
CA ASP A 59 -0.48 -2.91 9.69
C ASP A 59 0.95 -2.39 9.84
N ASP A 60 1.93 -3.26 10.12
CA ASP A 60 3.34 -2.88 10.21
C ASP A 60 3.86 -2.36 8.86
N VAL A 61 3.47 -2.99 7.73
CA VAL A 61 3.81 -2.47 6.38
C VAL A 61 3.26 -1.08 6.18
N MET A 62 1.97 -0.89 6.44
CA MET A 62 1.29 0.37 6.21
C MET A 62 1.85 1.49 7.07
N GLN A 63 2.01 1.24 8.37
CA GLN A 63 2.57 2.21 9.29
C GLN A 63 4.02 2.56 8.91
N PHE A 64 4.81 1.59 8.46
CA PHE A 64 6.16 1.85 8.00
C PHE A 64 6.17 2.80 6.79
N PHE A 65 5.32 2.54 5.79
CA PHE A 65 5.22 3.42 4.61
C PHE A 65 4.75 4.83 4.99
N VAL A 66 3.69 4.97 5.77
CA VAL A 66 3.14 6.27 6.16
C VAL A 66 4.10 7.05 7.05
N ASN A 67 4.67 6.42 8.06
CA ASN A 67 5.46 7.12 9.07
C ASN A 67 6.92 7.33 8.63
N GLU A 68 7.50 6.37 7.91
CA GLU A 68 8.94 6.36 7.65
C GLU A 68 9.28 6.70 6.20
N ILE A 69 8.53 6.17 5.23
CA ILE A 69 8.82 6.43 3.82
C ILE A 69 8.32 7.81 3.40
N MET A 70 7.08 8.19 3.74
CA MET A 70 6.52 9.49 3.38
C MET A 70 7.17 10.66 4.13
N SER A 71 7.72 10.42 5.33
CA SER A 71 8.27 11.48 6.19
C SER A 71 9.76 11.73 6.01
N THR A 72 10.49 10.90 5.28
CA THR A 72 11.96 10.96 5.16
C THR A 72 12.43 11.27 3.75
N ASN A 73 13.60 11.96 3.66
CA ASN A 73 14.30 12.15 2.38
C ASN A 73 14.93 10.82 1.94
N ILE A 74 14.24 10.12 1.08
CA ILE A 74 14.71 8.87 0.48
C ILE A 74 14.92 9.03 -1.03
N TRP A 75 15.78 8.17 -1.57
CA TRP A 75 15.94 7.99 -3.00
C TRP A 75 15.33 6.64 -3.37
N VAL A 76 14.22 6.65 -4.08
CA VAL A 76 13.59 5.43 -4.57
C VAL A 76 14.25 5.01 -5.87
N LEU A 77 14.66 3.74 -5.93
CA LEU A 77 15.33 3.16 -7.08
C LEU A 77 14.41 2.27 -7.90
N ALA A 78 13.52 1.52 -7.23
CA ALA A 78 12.50 0.73 -7.89
C ALA A 78 11.24 0.65 -7.02
N ASN A 79 10.10 0.68 -7.68
CA ASN A 79 8.80 0.48 -7.06
C ASN A 79 8.01 -0.48 -7.95
N THR A 80 7.90 -1.71 -7.52
CA THR A 80 7.21 -2.78 -8.24
C THR A 80 5.96 -3.23 -7.47
N LYS A 81 5.12 -4.04 -8.06
CA LYS A 81 3.97 -4.64 -7.37
C LYS A 81 4.34 -5.52 -6.16
N LYS A 82 5.61 -5.86 -5.97
CA LYS A 82 6.05 -6.82 -4.94
C LYS A 82 7.05 -6.24 -3.93
N ALA A 83 7.80 -5.21 -4.33
CA ALA A 83 8.87 -4.67 -3.52
C ALA A 83 9.15 -3.19 -3.81
N PHE A 84 9.66 -2.51 -2.80
CA PHE A 84 10.04 -1.10 -2.83
C PHE A 84 11.51 -0.95 -2.47
N LEU A 85 12.35 -0.62 -3.45
CA LEU A 85 13.79 -0.46 -3.27
C LEU A 85 14.16 1.00 -3.13
N PHE A 86 14.80 1.34 -2.02
CA PHE A 86 15.21 2.72 -1.73
C PHE A 86 16.52 2.78 -0.95
N LYS A 87 17.08 3.97 -0.87
CA LYS A 87 18.14 4.33 0.09
C LYS A 87 17.83 5.65 0.77
N GLN A 88 18.35 5.84 1.96
CA GLN A 88 18.29 7.15 2.62
C GLN A 88 19.33 8.09 1.98
N SER A 89 19.05 9.40 1.96
CA SER A 89 19.91 10.40 1.29
C SER A 89 21.36 10.48 1.81
N GLN A 90 21.61 9.99 3.00
CA GLN A 90 22.94 9.99 3.65
C GLN A 90 23.53 8.57 3.82
N SER A 91 22.97 7.57 3.18
CA SER A 91 23.39 6.17 3.29
C SER A 91 23.52 5.54 1.91
N ASP A 92 24.54 4.72 1.73
CA ASP A 92 24.66 3.86 0.53
C ASP A 92 24.03 2.49 0.70
N VAL A 93 23.44 2.21 1.87
CA VAL A 93 22.73 0.96 2.12
C VAL A 93 21.42 0.96 1.34
N LEU A 94 21.28 -0.03 0.45
CA LEU A 94 20.05 -0.29 -0.27
C LEU A 94 19.10 -1.13 0.59
N ILE A 95 17.88 -0.67 0.72
CA ILE A 95 16.83 -1.34 1.50
C ILE A 95 15.69 -1.69 0.55
N GLN A 96 15.33 -2.95 0.54
CA GLN A 96 14.20 -3.47 -0.23
C GLN A 96 13.11 -3.96 0.71
N LEU A 97 12.00 -3.24 0.75
CA LEU A 97 10.83 -3.66 1.51
C LEU A 97 10.01 -4.63 0.65
N ILE A 98 9.82 -5.83 1.14
CA ILE A 98 9.01 -6.85 0.48
C ILE A 98 7.61 -6.79 1.07
N TYR A 99 6.60 -6.49 0.26
CA TYR A 99 5.25 -6.21 0.75
C TYR A 99 4.14 -6.99 0.06
N PHE A 100 4.43 -7.80 -0.96
CA PHE A 100 3.40 -8.60 -1.63
C PHE A 100 2.75 -9.65 -0.72
N GLN A 101 3.44 -10.02 0.36
CA GLN A 101 2.98 -10.96 1.36
C GLN A 101 3.62 -10.63 2.72
N THR A 102 2.93 -10.96 3.81
CA THR A 102 3.47 -10.87 5.18
C THR A 102 3.79 -12.26 5.72
N PHE A 103 4.80 -12.36 6.57
CA PHE A 103 5.33 -13.63 7.06
C PHE A 103 5.44 -13.61 8.59
N LYS A 104 4.88 -14.59 9.25
CA LYS A 104 4.92 -14.65 10.73
C LYS A 104 6.28 -15.04 11.26
N THR A 105 7.00 -15.90 10.54
CA THR A 105 8.29 -16.46 10.93
C THR A 105 9.30 -16.38 9.78
N ALA A 106 10.57 -16.61 10.08
CA ALA A 106 11.63 -16.70 9.08
C ALA A 106 11.47 -17.96 8.19
N GLU A 107 10.97 -19.03 8.77
CA GLU A 107 10.73 -20.30 8.09
C GLU A 107 9.66 -20.13 7.00
N ASP A 108 8.59 -19.36 7.27
CA ASP A 108 7.56 -19.04 6.26
C ASP A 108 8.18 -18.31 5.05
N ILE A 109 9.21 -17.47 5.28
CA ILE A 109 9.96 -16.80 4.19
C ILE A 109 10.80 -17.82 3.41
N PHE A 110 11.47 -18.72 4.11
CA PHE A 110 12.31 -19.74 3.47
C PHE A 110 11.53 -20.64 2.51
N ASP A 111 10.27 -20.93 2.81
CA ASP A 111 9.39 -21.72 1.94
C ASP A 111 9.22 -21.06 0.56
N THR A 112 9.33 -19.73 0.47
CA THR A 112 9.23 -19.00 -0.80
C THR A 112 10.56 -18.90 -1.56
N PHE A 113 11.70 -19.19 -0.93
CA PHE A 113 13.02 -19.04 -1.53
C PHE A 113 13.36 -20.21 -2.46
N ASP A 114 14.18 -19.91 -3.46
CA ASP A 114 14.57 -20.86 -4.48
C ASP A 114 15.75 -21.78 -4.10
N PHE A 115 16.71 -21.26 -3.33
CA PHE A 115 17.91 -22.00 -2.96
C PHE A 115 18.18 -21.96 -1.47
N THR A 116 18.53 -23.12 -0.88
CA THR A 116 18.86 -23.19 0.55
C THR A 116 20.04 -22.30 0.95
N ALA A 117 20.91 -22.00 0.00
CA ALA A 117 22.03 -21.07 0.21
C ALA A 117 21.60 -19.66 0.65
N CYS A 118 20.35 -19.26 0.36
CA CYS A 118 19.77 -17.98 0.76
C CYS A 118 18.90 -18.06 2.01
N MET A 119 18.61 -19.25 2.53
CA MET A 119 17.66 -19.46 3.63
C MET A 119 18.30 -19.17 5.00
N GLY A 120 18.80 -17.95 5.14
CA GLY A 120 19.23 -17.37 6.40
C GLY A 120 18.48 -16.07 6.65
N ALA A 121 18.13 -15.82 7.89
CA ALA A 121 17.40 -14.63 8.31
C ALA A 121 17.95 -14.05 9.62
N TYR A 122 17.64 -12.77 9.86
CA TYR A 122 17.81 -12.11 11.15
C TYR A 122 16.47 -11.58 11.61
N ASP A 123 16.00 -12.08 12.73
CA ASP A 123 14.77 -11.66 13.40
C ASP A 123 15.08 -10.47 14.30
N PHE A 124 14.61 -9.26 13.94
CA PHE A 124 14.87 -8.05 14.73
C PHE A 124 14.10 -8.03 16.04
N ASP A 125 12.95 -8.70 16.14
CA ASP A 125 12.16 -8.78 17.38
C ASP A 125 12.88 -9.59 18.46
N LYS A 126 13.40 -10.75 18.07
CA LYS A 126 14.14 -11.66 18.94
C LYS A 126 15.63 -11.35 19.02
N GLU A 127 16.14 -10.52 18.12
CA GLU A 127 17.57 -10.22 17.93
C GLU A 127 18.42 -11.47 17.72
N GLU A 128 17.92 -12.42 16.91
CA GLU A 128 18.58 -13.71 16.65
C GLU A 128 18.65 -14.04 15.16
N PHE A 129 19.65 -14.84 14.78
CA PHE A 129 19.71 -15.44 13.44
C PHE A 129 18.93 -16.75 13.40
N VAL A 130 18.20 -16.93 12.30
CA VAL A 130 17.48 -18.16 11.98
C VAL A 130 18.01 -18.72 10.66
N PHE A 131 18.24 -20.03 10.60
CA PHE A 131 18.80 -20.67 9.42
C PHE A 131 18.06 -21.96 9.08
N HIS A 132 17.88 -22.20 7.78
CA HIS A 132 17.53 -23.51 7.29
C HIS A 132 18.64 -24.54 7.60
N GLU A 133 18.29 -25.79 7.87
CA GLU A 133 19.24 -26.83 8.27
C GLU A 133 20.42 -27.02 7.30
N ASP A 134 20.18 -26.86 6.01
CA ASP A 134 21.20 -26.99 4.97
C ASP A 134 21.90 -25.66 4.60
N PHE A 135 21.57 -24.54 5.25
CA PHE A 135 22.14 -23.22 4.92
C PHE A 135 23.68 -23.23 4.96
N PHE A 136 24.26 -23.66 6.05
CA PHE A 136 25.72 -23.69 6.20
C PHE A 136 26.38 -24.69 5.30
N LYS A 137 25.76 -25.87 5.07
CA LYS A 137 26.25 -26.90 4.15
C LYS A 137 26.27 -26.39 2.71
N ALA A 138 25.17 -25.80 2.23
CA ALA A 138 25.08 -25.23 0.89
C ALA A 138 26.10 -24.12 0.67
N ASN A 139 26.32 -23.25 1.66
CA ASN A 139 27.26 -22.14 1.57
C ASN A 139 28.73 -22.59 1.68
N SER A 140 29.07 -23.56 2.55
CA SER A 140 30.43 -24.08 2.69
C SER A 140 30.86 -24.86 1.47
N GLN A 141 29.97 -25.65 0.88
CA GLN A 141 30.24 -26.45 -0.34
C GLN A 141 30.09 -25.63 -1.62
N ARG A 142 29.59 -24.40 -1.55
CA ARG A 142 29.23 -23.60 -2.73
C ARG A 142 28.31 -24.35 -3.68
N HIS A 143 27.31 -25.03 -3.16
CA HIS A 143 26.40 -25.86 -3.92
C HIS A 143 24.95 -25.36 -3.77
N LEU A 144 24.27 -25.19 -4.92
CA LEU A 144 22.87 -24.80 -4.96
C LEU A 144 22.00 -26.05 -4.78
N MET A 145 21.17 -26.02 -3.74
CA MET A 145 20.10 -26.99 -3.48
C MET A 145 18.78 -26.29 -3.72
N PHE A 146 18.02 -26.77 -4.71
CA PHE A 146 16.79 -26.11 -5.14
C PHE A 146 15.60 -26.50 -4.26
N ASN A 147 14.82 -25.48 -3.89
CA ASN A 147 13.53 -25.64 -3.21
C ASN A 147 12.40 -25.56 -4.23
N SER A 148 11.70 -26.68 -4.46
CA SER A 148 10.60 -26.75 -5.42
C SER A 148 9.32 -26.04 -4.95
N SER A 149 9.25 -25.61 -3.68
CA SER A 149 8.14 -24.83 -3.14
C SER A 149 8.25 -23.32 -3.43
N THR A 150 9.34 -22.89 -4.09
CA THR A 150 9.56 -21.49 -4.44
C THR A 150 8.37 -20.88 -5.17
N ALA A 151 8.04 -19.63 -4.86
CA ALA A 151 6.97 -18.88 -5.53
C ALA A 151 7.30 -18.57 -7.01
N PHE A 152 8.61 -18.54 -7.38
CA PHE A 152 9.07 -18.06 -8.69
C PHE A 152 10.07 -19.01 -9.36
N PRO A 153 9.67 -20.24 -9.75
CA PRO A 153 10.59 -21.23 -10.31
C PRO A 153 11.23 -20.80 -11.64
N LEU A 154 10.54 -19.98 -12.46
CA LEU A 154 11.11 -19.43 -13.69
C LEU A 154 12.31 -18.52 -13.40
N VAL A 155 12.21 -17.66 -12.39
CA VAL A 155 13.31 -16.80 -11.95
C VAL A 155 14.46 -17.62 -11.37
N SER A 156 14.17 -18.74 -10.73
CA SER A 156 15.22 -19.62 -10.19
C SER A 156 16.17 -20.12 -11.29
N ALA A 157 15.61 -20.45 -12.47
CA ALA A 157 16.44 -20.85 -13.61
C ALA A 157 17.40 -19.72 -14.05
N LEU A 158 16.94 -18.49 -14.10
CA LEU A 158 17.75 -17.30 -14.44
C LEU A 158 18.79 -17.00 -13.36
N ARG A 159 18.43 -17.17 -12.09
CA ARG A 159 19.34 -16.91 -10.95
C ARG A 159 20.48 -17.90 -10.82
N VAL A 160 20.38 -19.09 -11.40
CA VAL A 160 21.50 -20.07 -11.43
C VAL A 160 22.76 -19.41 -11.98
N GLU A 161 22.68 -18.66 -13.07
CA GLU A 161 23.84 -18.00 -13.66
C GLU A 161 24.45 -16.94 -12.72
N LYS A 162 23.62 -16.09 -12.09
CA LYS A 162 24.04 -15.14 -11.06
C LYS A 162 24.79 -15.83 -9.90
N TYR A 163 24.35 -17.03 -9.50
CA TYR A 163 25.02 -17.77 -8.43
C TYR A 163 26.31 -18.43 -8.89
N LYS A 164 26.40 -18.89 -10.15
CA LYS A 164 27.67 -19.38 -10.74
C LYS A 164 28.73 -18.28 -10.74
N GLU A 165 28.38 -17.06 -11.10
CA GLU A 165 29.27 -15.90 -11.01
C GLU A 165 29.77 -15.65 -9.57
N LYS A 166 28.94 -15.95 -8.55
CA LYS A 166 29.32 -15.91 -7.13
C LYS A 166 30.13 -17.15 -6.67
N GLY A 167 30.44 -18.06 -7.59
CA GLY A 167 31.27 -19.26 -7.33
C GLY A 167 30.47 -20.46 -6.81
N TYR A 168 29.15 -20.50 -6.98
CA TYR A 168 28.35 -21.70 -6.67
C TYR A 168 28.30 -22.64 -7.88
N SER A 169 28.12 -23.91 -7.58
CA SER A 169 27.81 -24.96 -8.56
C SER A 169 26.39 -25.48 -8.36
N ILE A 170 25.85 -26.10 -9.39
CA ILE A 170 24.57 -26.81 -9.32
C ILE A 170 24.72 -28.20 -9.93
N SER A 171 24.15 -29.21 -9.29
CA SER A 171 24.15 -30.57 -9.86
C SER A 171 23.15 -30.67 -11.00
N LYS A 172 23.37 -31.64 -11.90
CA LYS A 172 22.40 -31.92 -12.97
C LYS A 172 21.02 -32.29 -12.42
N THR A 173 20.96 -32.94 -11.27
CA THR A 173 19.71 -33.33 -10.62
C THR A 173 18.96 -32.10 -10.13
N GLU A 174 19.64 -31.16 -9.48
CA GLU A 174 19.01 -29.92 -9.02
C GLU A 174 18.52 -29.04 -10.19
N TYR A 175 19.34 -28.99 -11.25
CA TYR A 175 18.95 -28.29 -12.47
C TYR A 175 17.70 -28.88 -13.14
N LEU A 176 17.64 -30.25 -13.20
CA LEU A 176 16.42 -30.93 -13.68
C LEU A 176 15.19 -30.67 -12.78
N ARG A 177 15.37 -30.57 -11.47
CA ARG A 177 14.26 -30.20 -10.58
C ARG A 177 13.70 -28.82 -10.93
N ILE A 178 14.55 -27.81 -11.18
CA ILE A 178 14.11 -26.50 -11.63
C ILE A 178 13.29 -26.63 -12.92
N LEU A 179 13.81 -27.31 -13.93
CA LEU A 179 13.13 -27.47 -15.21
C LEU A 179 11.77 -28.17 -15.07
N LEU A 180 11.70 -29.24 -14.27
CA LEU A 180 10.46 -29.98 -14.04
C LEU A 180 9.44 -29.13 -13.26
N THR A 181 9.91 -28.30 -12.34
CA THR A 181 9.02 -27.36 -11.63
C THR A 181 8.48 -26.29 -12.59
N CYS A 182 9.32 -25.75 -13.47
CA CYS A 182 8.90 -24.81 -14.51
C CYS A 182 7.89 -25.41 -15.49
N MET A 183 8.01 -26.68 -15.82
CA MET A 183 7.05 -27.37 -16.72
C MET A 183 5.63 -27.47 -16.16
N ASN A 184 5.46 -27.32 -14.85
CA ASN A 184 4.15 -27.28 -14.21
C ASN A 184 3.52 -25.87 -14.18
N LEU A 185 4.23 -24.84 -14.66
CA LEU A 185 3.70 -23.50 -14.76
C LEU A 185 2.75 -23.38 -15.96
N HIS A 186 1.66 -22.71 -15.75
CA HIS A 186 0.77 -22.26 -16.81
C HIS A 186 1.01 -20.76 -17.01
N ILE A 187 1.54 -20.39 -18.15
CA ILE A 187 1.83 -19.01 -18.54
C ILE A 187 1.06 -18.76 -19.83
N ASP A 188 -0.19 -18.36 -19.69
CA ASP A 188 -1.13 -18.23 -20.80
C ASP A 188 -1.36 -16.77 -21.21
N ASN A 189 -0.84 -15.81 -20.44
CA ASN A 189 -1.00 -14.38 -20.67
C ASN A 189 0.17 -13.56 -20.11
N TYR A 190 0.16 -12.25 -20.39
CA TYR A 190 1.19 -11.32 -19.93
C TYR A 190 1.28 -11.21 -18.40
N GLU A 191 0.17 -11.29 -17.68
CA GLU A 191 0.16 -11.18 -16.22
C GLU A 191 0.79 -12.41 -15.56
N ASP A 192 0.50 -13.61 -16.04
CA ASP A 192 1.13 -14.84 -15.56
C ASP A 192 2.66 -14.79 -15.70
N LEU A 193 3.15 -14.28 -16.85
CA LEU A 193 4.57 -14.11 -17.09
C LEU A 193 5.18 -13.07 -16.16
N LYS A 194 4.54 -11.92 -16.00
CA LYS A 194 4.98 -10.85 -15.10
C LYS A 194 5.01 -11.31 -13.65
N ASP A 195 4.02 -12.09 -13.22
CA ASP A 195 3.97 -12.63 -11.89
C ASP A 195 5.17 -13.55 -11.61
N GLN A 196 5.53 -14.41 -12.55
CA GLN A 196 6.71 -15.26 -12.42
C GLN A 196 8.01 -14.46 -12.42
N LEU A 197 8.17 -13.50 -13.31
CA LEU A 197 9.35 -12.63 -13.39
C LEU A 197 9.46 -11.64 -12.22
N GLY A 198 8.35 -11.32 -11.56
CA GLY A 198 8.30 -10.45 -10.39
C GLY A 198 9.07 -10.94 -9.17
N GLY A 199 9.59 -12.19 -9.18
CA GLY A 199 10.56 -12.68 -8.19
C GLY A 199 11.95 -12.07 -8.34
N MET A 200 12.25 -11.39 -9.46
CA MET A 200 13.44 -10.54 -9.62
C MET A 200 13.12 -9.13 -9.12
N TYR A 201 13.03 -8.98 -7.81
CA TYR A 201 12.78 -7.70 -7.17
C TYR A 201 13.74 -6.62 -7.68
N GLY A 202 13.25 -5.42 -7.90
CA GLY A 202 14.05 -4.30 -8.40
C GLY A 202 14.13 -4.19 -9.93
N VAL A 203 13.48 -5.07 -10.70
CA VAL A 203 13.31 -4.92 -12.16
C VAL A 203 11.84 -4.66 -12.45
N ASP A 204 11.54 -3.56 -13.11
CA ASP A 204 10.19 -3.21 -13.52
C ASP A 204 9.84 -3.90 -14.84
N TYR A 205 9.36 -5.13 -14.74
CA TYR A 205 8.90 -5.88 -15.92
C TYR A 205 7.61 -5.33 -16.52
N ASP A 206 6.86 -4.53 -15.78
CA ASP A 206 5.66 -3.88 -16.31
C ASP A 206 6.01 -2.87 -17.41
N GLU A 207 7.17 -2.21 -17.32
CA GLU A 207 7.68 -1.35 -18.41
C GLU A 207 8.29 -2.15 -19.58
N ILE A 208 8.86 -3.31 -19.29
CA ILE A 208 9.59 -4.13 -20.29
C ILE A 208 8.64 -4.97 -21.13
N ILE A 209 7.63 -5.56 -20.47
CA ILE A 209 6.68 -6.49 -21.09
C ILE A 209 5.31 -5.79 -21.21
N GLN A 210 5.25 -4.68 -21.96
CA GLN A 210 3.98 -4.06 -22.29
C GLN A 210 3.41 -4.65 -23.59
N PRO A 211 2.16 -5.18 -23.55
CA PRO A 211 1.50 -5.55 -24.79
C PRO A 211 1.30 -4.29 -25.65
N LYS A 212 1.50 -4.39 -26.96
CA LYS A 212 1.03 -3.35 -27.90
C LYS A 212 -0.48 -3.43 -28.00
N GLU A 213 -1.14 -2.35 -28.38
CA GLU A 213 -2.59 -2.37 -28.65
C GLU A 213 -2.91 -3.50 -29.64
N ASP A 214 -3.89 -4.35 -29.27
CA ASP A 214 -4.36 -5.51 -30.05
C ASP A 214 -3.34 -6.67 -30.26
N GLU A 215 -2.29 -6.75 -29.44
CA GLU A 215 -1.30 -7.82 -29.50
C GLU A 215 -1.78 -9.07 -28.75
N GLU A 216 -1.87 -10.21 -29.44
CA GLU A 216 -2.09 -11.51 -28.82
C GLU A 216 -0.84 -11.95 -28.03
N PHE A 217 -1.02 -12.72 -26.96
CA PHE A 217 0.08 -13.23 -26.16
C PHE A 217 0.88 -14.28 -26.94
N ASP A 218 2.12 -13.94 -27.29
CA ASP A 218 3.10 -14.82 -27.97
C ASP A 218 4.38 -14.88 -27.14
N LEU A 219 4.51 -15.94 -26.33
CA LEU A 219 5.66 -16.12 -25.44
C LEU A 219 7.01 -16.13 -26.16
N PRO A 220 7.20 -16.82 -27.32
CA PRO A 220 8.42 -16.74 -28.12
C PRO A 220 8.79 -15.32 -28.54
N GLU A 221 7.85 -14.53 -29.01
CA GLU A 221 8.10 -13.14 -29.41
C GLU A 221 8.48 -12.25 -28.22
N ILE A 222 7.84 -12.47 -27.06
CA ILE A 222 8.17 -11.74 -25.84
C ILE A 222 9.59 -12.05 -25.39
N ILE A 223 10.00 -13.31 -25.41
CA ILE A 223 11.36 -13.73 -25.04
C ILE A 223 12.38 -13.09 -25.99
N GLU A 224 12.11 -13.04 -27.28
CA GLU A 224 12.98 -12.38 -28.26
C GLU A 224 13.11 -10.88 -27.96
N ARG A 225 12.00 -10.19 -27.64
CA ARG A 225 12.03 -8.78 -27.22
C ARG A 225 12.84 -8.60 -25.94
N MET A 226 12.67 -9.46 -24.94
CA MET A 226 13.45 -9.41 -23.71
C MET A 226 14.96 -9.59 -23.95
N SER A 227 15.34 -10.42 -24.92
CA SER A 227 16.75 -10.64 -25.27
C SER A 227 17.46 -9.40 -25.83
N GLN A 228 16.68 -8.45 -26.38
CA GLN A 228 17.18 -7.21 -26.96
C GLN A 228 17.29 -6.06 -25.94
N ILE A 229 16.81 -6.28 -24.71
CA ILE A 229 16.86 -5.28 -23.65
C ILE A 229 18.27 -5.23 -23.06
N ILE A 230 18.94 -4.10 -23.25
CA ILE A 230 20.21 -3.82 -22.62
C ILE A 230 19.91 -3.33 -21.19
N TYR A 231 20.22 -4.14 -20.18
CA TYR A 231 20.12 -3.72 -18.79
C TYR A 231 21.12 -2.60 -18.53
N SER A 232 20.61 -1.38 -18.40
CA SER A 232 21.40 -0.20 -18.02
C SER A 232 21.11 0.15 -16.56
N PRO A 233 22.10 0.62 -15.78
CA PRO A 233 21.86 1.16 -14.44
C PRO A 233 20.87 2.34 -14.39
N ASP A 234 20.60 2.97 -15.53
CA ASP A 234 19.65 4.07 -15.67
C ASP A 234 18.17 3.62 -15.82
N TYR A 235 17.93 2.34 -15.81
CA TYR A 235 16.57 1.76 -15.83
C TYR A 235 15.76 2.05 -14.57
N PHE A 236 16.43 2.46 -13.49
CA PHE A 236 15.77 2.78 -12.23
C PHE A 236 15.16 4.18 -12.27
N LYS A 237 13.84 4.22 -12.36
CA LYS A 237 13.10 5.48 -12.28
C LYS A 237 13.24 6.07 -10.88
N ARG A 238 13.82 7.25 -10.77
CA ARG A 238 13.91 7.97 -9.50
C ARG A 238 12.54 8.56 -9.17
N LEU A 239 11.84 7.97 -8.22
CA LEU A 239 10.68 8.60 -7.61
C LEU A 239 11.21 9.60 -6.57
N THR A 240 10.90 10.87 -6.75
CA THR A 240 11.48 11.96 -5.93
C THR A 240 10.44 12.69 -5.11
N THR A 241 9.17 12.43 -5.31
CA THR A 241 8.08 13.18 -4.66
C THR A 241 7.11 12.26 -3.93
N GLN A 242 6.50 12.80 -2.88
CA GLN A 242 5.47 12.15 -2.10
C GLN A 242 4.30 11.68 -2.97
N LYS A 243 3.90 12.47 -4.00
CA LYS A 243 2.83 12.12 -4.94
C LYS A 243 3.11 10.87 -5.76
N GLU A 244 4.38 10.52 -5.97
CA GLU A 244 4.77 9.31 -6.70
C GLU A 244 4.74 8.07 -5.79
N ILE A 245 4.73 8.25 -4.47
CA ILE A 245 4.67 7.17 -3.46
C ILE A 245 3.23 6.86 -3.06
N GLU A 246 2.33 7.84 -3.08
CA GLU A 246 0.91 7.68 -2.72
C GLU A 246 0.21 6.54 -3.48
N PRO A 247 0.37 6.36 -4.80
CA PRO A 247 -0.20 5.23 -5.52
C PRO A 247 0.30 3.87 -5.01
N THR A 248 1.57 3.79 -4.56
CA THR A 248 2.13 2.58 -3.97
C THR A 248 1.44 2.22 -2.67
N ILE A 249 1.13 3.20 -1.85
CA ILE A 249 0.42 2.98 -0.58
C ILE A 249 -0.99 2.45 -0.86
N ALA A 250 -1.71 3.06 -1.78
CA ALA A 250 -3.04 2.59 -2.19
C ALA A 250 -2.98 1.15 -2.74
N TYR A 251 -1.96 0.85 -3.55
CA TYR A 251 -1.72 -0.50 -4.06
C TYR A 251 -1.39 -1.50 -2.94
N ILE A 252 -0.55 -1.15 -1.96
CA ILE A 252 -0.21 -2.01 -0.82
C ILE A 252 -1.47 -2.34 0.00
N TYR A 253 -2.34 -1.36 0.27
CA TYR A 253 -3.63 -1.60 0.91
C TYR A 253 -4.44 -2.65 0.15
N ARG A 254 -4.44 -2.58 -1.16
CA ARG A 254 -5.19 -3.46 -2.04
C ARG A 254 -4.68 -4.91 -2.01
N ILE A 255 -3.37 -5.13 -2.10
CA ILE A 255 -2.79 -6.49 -2.19
C ILE A 255 -2.62 -7.19 -0.86
N LEU A 256 -2.38 -6.46 0.22
CA LEU A 256 -2.28 -7.06 1.55
C LEU A 256 -3.66 -7.51 2.09
N GLY A 257 -4.70 -7.36 1.29
CA GLY A 257 -5.96 -8.11 1.13
C GLY A 257 -6.81 -8.32 2.35
N GLU A 258 -7.31 -7.30 3.03
CA GLU A 258 -8.73 -7.36 3.40
C GLU A 258 -9.52 -6.99 2.16
N THR A 259 -10.65 -7.69 1.95
CA THR A 259 -11.59 -7.31 0.90
C THR A 259 -11.93 -5.84 1.11
N MET A 260 -11.47 -4.98 0.21
CA MET A 260 -11.70 -3.54 0.34
C MET A 260 -13.18 -3.25 0.09
N ASP A 261 -13.83 -2.58 1.04
CA ASP A 261 -15.20 -2.15 0.86
C ASP A 261 -15.22 -0.94 -0.10
N VAL A 262 -15.87 -1.14 -1.23
CA VAL A 262 -16.01 -0.13 -2.28
C VAL A 262 -17.47 0.27 -2.40
N TYR A 263 -17.74 1.55 -2.21
CA TYR A 263 -19.08 2.12 -2.25
C TYR A 263 -19.33 2.80 -3.59
N LYS A 264 -20.38 2.39 -4.29
CA LYS A 264 -20.77 3.02 -5.54
C LYS A 264 -21.56 4.31 -5.28
N CYS A 265 -21.02 5.44 -5.70
CA CYS A 265 -21.69 6.74 -5.67
C CYS A 265 -21.83 7.27 -7.10
N LYS A 266 -22.95 6.95 -7.77
CA LYS A 266 -23.20 7.23 -9.19
C LYS A 266 -22.13 6.66 -10.10
N ASP A 267 -21.31 7.50 -10.67
CA ASP A 267 -20.19 7.18 -11.58
C ASP A 267 -18.85 7.03 -10.88
N LYS A 268 -18.83 7.21 -9.55
CA LYS A 268 -17.65 7.09 -8.71
C LYS A 268 -17.63 5.81 -7.91
N LEU A 269 -16.43 5.30 -7.68
CA LEU A 269 -16.12 4.25 -6.71
C LEU A 269 -15.36 4.89 -5.55
N LEU A 270 -15.90 4.74 -4.35
CA LEU A 270 -15.36 5.34 -3.14
C LEU A 270 -14.94 4.24 -2.15
N THR A 271 -13.87 4.47 -1.43
CA THR A 271 -13.52 3.69 -0.23
C THR A 271 -13.39 4.61 0.97
N VAL A 272 -13.35 4.04 2.17
CA VAL A 272 -13.15 4.81 3.41
C VAL A 272 -11.79 4.46 3.98
N VAL A 273 -10.89 5.45 4.05
CA VAL A 273 -9.54 5.31 4.62
C VAL A 273 -9.41 6.30 5.77
N ASN A 274 -9.09 5.80 6.96
CA ASN A 274 -8.95 6.63 8.16
C ASN A 274 -10.17 7.54 8.45
N GLY A 275 -11.38 7.09 8.08
CA GLY A 275 -12.61 7.86 8.26
C GLY A 275 -12.91 8.89 7.15
N TYR A 276 -12.08 8.95 6.11
CA TYR A 276 -12.28 9.85 4.96
C TYR A 276 -12.62 9.05 3.70
N PHE A 277 -13.48 9.62 2.86
CA PHE A 277 -13.81 9.05 1.57
C PHE A 277 -12.72 9.37 0.54
N GLU A 278 -12.25 8.35 -0.14
CA GLU A 278 -11.32 8.45 -1.26
C GLU A 278 -11.97 7.99 -2.55
N ASP A 279 -11.81 8.78 -3.61
CA ASP A 279 -12.27 8.42 -4.96
C ASP A 279 -11.21 7.52 -5.61
N ILE A 280 -11.56 6.26 -5.78
CA ILE A 280 -10.68 5.22 -6.34
C ILE A 280 -11.14 4.75 -7.72
N THR A 281 -11.96 5.53 -8.40
CA THR A 281 -12.59 5.16 -9.68
C THR A 281 -11.57 4.79 -10.76
N SER A 282 -10.41 5.48 -10.78
CA SER A 282 -9.32 5.21 -11.73
C SER A 282 -8.37 4.10 -11.27
N ASP A 283 -8.43 3.69 -10.00
CA ASP A 283 -7.38 2.89 -9.38
C ASP A 283 -7.82 1.45 -9.09
N VAL A 284 -9.11 1.14 -9.28
CA VAL A 284 -9.71 -0.16 -8.95
C VAL A 284 -10.29 -0.84 -10.19
N ASP A 285 -9.85 -2.06 -10.43
CA ASP A 285 -10.50 -2.98 -11.35
C ASP A 285 -11.40 -3.95 -10.55
N LEU A 286 -12.72 -3.77 -10.69
CA LEU A 286 -13.72 -4.61 -10.00
C LEU A 286 -13.68 -6.10 -10.40
N LYS A 287 -12.93 -6.47 -11.44
CA LYS A 287 -12.81 -7.87 -11.90
C LYS A 287 -11.60 -8.58 -11.31
N THR A 288 -10.52 -7.85 -11.10
CA THR A 288 -9.23 -8.42 -10.69
C THR A 288 -8.86 -8.11 -9.25
N ASP A 289 -9.41 -7.03 -8.68
CA ASP A 289 -9.10 -6.62 -7.31
C ASP A 289 -10.00 -7.32 -6.29
N ASN A 290 -9.45 -7.60 -5.12
CA ASN A 290 -10.22 -8.20 -4.02
C ASN A 290 -11.09 -7.13 -3.35
N VAL A 291 -12.21 -6.80 -3.99
CA VAL A 291 -13.13 -5.75 -3.55
C VAL A 291 -14.51 -6.32 -3.25
N ARG A 292 -15.14 -5.80 -2.22
CA ARG A 292 -16.54 -6.02 -1.92
C ARG A 292 -17.33 -4.77 -2.29
N LEU A 293 -18.16 -4.88 -3.34
CA LEU A 293 -19.01 -3.76 -3.74
C LEU A 293 -20.16 -3.63 -2.74
N MET A 294 -20.24 -2.47 -2.13
CA MET A 294 -21.20 -2.09 -1.10
C MET A 294 -22.14 -1.00 -1.60
N GLU A 295 -23.37 -1.02 -1.08
CA GLU A 295 -24.30 0.07 -1.34
C GLU A 295 -24.11 1.20 -0.30
N LEU A 296 -24.24 2.45 -0.73
CA LEU A 296 -24.17 3.60 0.19
C LEU A 296 -25.21 3.52 1.33
N SER A 297 -26.31 2.81 1.13
CA SER A 297 -27.33 2.54 2.17
C SER A 297 -26.81 1.70 3.34
N GLU A 298 -25.66 1.07 3.20
CA GLU A 298 -25.02 0.35 4.31
C GLU A 298 -24.30 1.32 5.27
N LEU A 299 -23.76 2.41 4.75
CA LEU A 299 -23.18 3.50 5.54
C LEU A 299 -24.24 4.51 6.02
N PHE A 300 -25.11 4.90 5.09
CA PHE A 300 -26.09 5.96 5.32
C PHE A 300 -27.48 5.37 5.49
N LYS A 301 -27.86 5.08 6.73
CA LYS A 301 -29.20 4.57 7.04
C LYS A 301 -30.28 5.62 6.76
N PRO A 302 -31.50 5.19 6.40
CA PRO A 302 -32.60 6.14 6.21
C PRO A 302 -32.78 7.09 7.40
N GLY A 303 -32.93 8.38 7.11
CA GLY A 303 -33.01 9.41 8.13
C GLY A 303 -31.65 9.85 8.69
N PHE A 304 -30.54 9.57 8.00
CA PHE A 304 -29.23 10.06 8.42
C PHE A 304 -29.16 11.60 8.41
N LYS A 305 -28.30 12.11 9.24
CA LYS A 305 -28.22 13.55 9.49
C LYS A 305 -26.99 14.16 8.84
N LEU A 306 -27.16 15.38 8.34
CA LEU A 306 -26.08 16.23 7.88
C LEU A 306 -26.14 17.57 8.64
N TYR A 307 -24.97 18.11 8.93
CA TYR A 307 -24.81 19.41 9.58
C TYR A 307 -24.23 20.42 8.62
N LYS A 308 -24.74 21.65 8.68
CA LYS A 308 -24.32 22.72 7.76
C LYS A 308 -24.33 24.08 8.46
N ILE A 309 -23.26 24.86 8.25
CA ILE A 309 -23.20 26.25 8.67
C ILE A 309 -24.01 27.12 7.69
N VAL A 310 -24.92 27.93 8.21
CA VAL A 310 -25.76 28.84 7.45
C VAL A 310 -25.82 30.22 8.11
N SER A 311 -26.06 31.27 7.34
CA SER A 311 -26.27 32.60 7.84
C SER A 311 -27.69 32.74 8.42
N LYS A 312 -27.80 33.29 9.62
CA LYS A 312 -29.08 33.55 10.29
C LYS A 312 -29.40 35.04 10.30
N LYS A 313 -30.57 35.42 9.75
CA LYS A 313 -31.08 36.80 9.74
C LYS A 313 -32.46 36.81 10.39
N GLY A 314 -32.52 37.15 11.68
CA GLY A 314 -33.73 37.03 12.48
C GLY A 314 -34.17 35.56 12.62
N ARG A 315 -35.32 35.19 12.05
CA ARG A 315 -35.85 33.82 12.05
C ARG A 315 -35.63 33.08 10.72
N ARG A 316 -34.81 33.64 9.80
CA ARG A 316 -34.57 33.07 8.47
C ARG A 316 -33.13 32.57 8.33
N TYR A 317 -32.94 31.48 7.59
CA TYR A 317 -31.67 30.78 7.43
C TYR A 317 -31.28 30.76 5.97
N PHE A 318 -30.09 31.23 5.64
CA PHE A 318 -29.63 31.35 4.25
C PHE A 318 -28.32 30.58 4.02
N SER A 319 -28.21 29.99 2.86
CA SER A 319 -26.95 29.34 2.44
C SER A 319 -25.80 30.34 2.41
N ASN A 320 -24.68 30.00 3.01
CA ASN A 320 -23.44 30.79 2.94
C ASN A 320 -22.83 30.80 1.54
N PHE A 321 -23.20 29.83 0.69
CA PHE A 321 -22.63 29.70 -0.66
C PHE A 321 -23.12 30.81 -1.61
N ASP A 322 -24.42 31.12 -1.61
CA ASP A 322 -25.03 32.12 -2.51
C ASP A 322 -25.73 33.25 -1.79
N GLY A 323 -25.91 33.14 -0.47
CA GLY A 323 -26.60 34.10 0.37
C GLY A 323 -28.09 34.31 0.06
N LYS A 324 -28.66 33.49 -0.83
CA LYS A 324 -30.02 33.61 -1.37
C LYS A 324 -30.90 32.39 -1.09
N PHE A 325 -30.33 31.18 -1.15
CA PHE A 325 -31.10 29.98 -0.88
C PHE A 325 -31.48 29.92 0.59
N GLU A 326 -32.82 29.88 0.84
CA GLU A 326 -33.39 29.88 2.19
C GLU A 326 -33.72 28.46 2.64
N TYR A 327 -33.28 28.10 3.83
CA TYR A 327 -33.70 26.90 4.55
C TYR A 327 -34.88 27.24 5.48
N VAL A 328 -36.00 26.55 5.29
CA VAL A 328 -37.20 26.76 6.09
C VAL A 328 -37.36 25.62 7.09
N PRO A 329 -37.42 25.90 8.42
CA PRO A 329 -37.57 24.85 9.42
C PRO A 329 -38.78 23.95 9.15
N GLY A 330 -38.58 22.64 9.21
CA GLY A 330 -39.64 21.66 8.96
C GLY A 330 -39.88 21.29 7.48
N GLU A 331 -39.32 22.06 6.56
CA GLU A 331 -39.49 21.84 5.12
C GLU A 331 -38.30 21.16 4.47
N PHE A 332 -38.52 20.57 3.28
CA PHE A 332 -37.47 20.05 2.45
C PHE A 332 -36.76 21.17 1.68
N ALA A 333 -35.46 21.27 1.90
CA ALA A 333 -34.56 21.96 1.00
C ALA A 333 -34.29 21.09 -0.21
N VAL A 334 -34.45 21.60 -1.42
CA VAL A 334 -34.16 20.89 -2.67
C VAL A 334 -33.06 21.65 -3.39
N GLY A 335 -31.99 20.96 -3.76
CA GLY A 335 -30.90 21.52 -4.54
C GLY A 335 -31.45 22.05 -5.87
N LYS A 336 -31.40 23.34 -6.08
CA LYS A 336 -31.70 23.99 -7.36
C LYS A 336 -30.36 24.31 -7.98
N GLY A 337 -30.06 23.68 -9.12
CA GLY A 337 -28.84 23.95 -9.86
C GLY A 337 -28.59 25.45 -10.02
N VAL A 338 -27.63 25.98 -9.29
CA VAL A 338 -27.09 27.31 -9.52
C VAL A 338 -25.87 27.12 -10.41
N THR A 339 -26.05 27.42 -11.67
CA THR A 339 -25.01 27.32 -12.70
C THR A 339 -24.01 28.46 -12.53
N TYR A 340 -22.87 28.19 -11.91
CA TYR A 340 -21.64 28.96 -12.14
C TYR A 340 -20.83 28.40 -13.33
N TYR A 341 -21.08 27.15 -13.71
CA TYR A 341 -20.60 26.53 -14.94
C TYR A 341 -21.76 25.78 -15.59
N PRO A 342 -21.93 25.90 -16.92
CA PRO A 342 -23.06 25.29 -17.62
C PRO A 342 -22.87 23.75 -17.57
N LYS A 343 -23.60 23.07 -16.69
CA LYS A 343 -23.84 21.61 -16.63
C LYS A 343 -23.73 20.92 -15.28
N LYS A 344 -23.59 21.56 -14.14
CA LYS A 344 -23.65 20.84 -12.84
C LYS A 344 -24.87 21.29 -12.03
N ASN A 345 -25.78 20.35 -11.75
CA ASN A 345 -26.77 20.51 -10.71
C ASN A 345 -26.03 20.57 -9.38
N VAL A 346 -26.14 21.65 -8.65
CA VAL A 346 -25.52 21.78 -7.33
C VAL A 346 -26.55 21.33 -6.31
N GLY A 347 -26.20 20.31 -5.51
CA GLY A 347 -27.00 19.83 -4.41
C GLY A 347 -26.81 20.64 -3.12
N ILE A 348 -27.29 20.08 -2.03
CA ILE A 348 -27.11 20.59 -0.68
C ILE A 348 -25.92 19.89 -0.05
N PHE A 349 -24.90 20.64 0.37
CA PHE A 349 -23.71 20.12 1.02
C PHE A 349 -23.86 20.17 2.55
N GLY A 350 -23.42 19.12 3.21
CA GLY A 350 -23.32 19.02 4.67
C GLY A 350 -22.32 17.94 5.08
N PHE A 351 -22.09 17.83 6.38
CA PHE A 351 -21.18 16.85 6.98
C PHE A 351 -21.94 15.96 7.96
N GLN A 352 -21.44 14.77 8.25
CA GLN A 352 -22.11 13.83 9.16
C GLN A 352 -22.04 14.24 10.62
N THR A 353 -21.04 15.05 11.00
CA THR A 353 -20.87 15.50 12.37
C THR A 353 -20.72 17.02 12.45
N ILE A 354 -21.00 17.57 13.63
CA ILE A 354 -20.77 18.99 13.93
C ILE A 354 -19.26 19.29 13.90
N GLY A 355 -18.43 18.34 14.39
CA GLY A 355 -16.98 18.45 14.39
C GLY A 355 -16.41 18.62 12.98
N GLU A 356 -16.73 17.72 12.05
CA GLU A 356 -16.35 17.82 10.65
C GLU A 356 -16.81 19.12 9.99
N THR A 357 -18.04 19.57 10.34
CA THR A 357 -18.59 20.83 9.82
C THR A 357 -17.73 22.03 10.21
N ILE A 358 -17.28 22.08 11.46
CA ILE A 358 -16.44 23.16 11.99
C ILE A 358 -15.00 23.03 11.47
N GLU A 359 -14.48 21.83 11.39
CA GLU A 359 -13.13 21.58 10.90
C GLU A 359 -12.97 22.00 9.43
N SER A 360 -13.94 21.61 8.59
CA SER A 360 -13.90 21.92 7.15
C SER A 360 -14.24 23.36 6.82
N ARG A 361 -15.16 24.00 7.58
CA ARG A 361 -15.70 25.35 7.25
C ARG A 361 -15.23 26.46 8.18
N GLY A 362 -14.49 26.11 9.23
CA GLY A 362 -14.04 27.04 10.25
C GLY A 362 -15.09 27.31 11.35
N PRO A 363 -14.72 28.10 12.37
CA PRO A 363 -15.58 28.40 13.51
C PRO A 363 -16.82 29.18 13.10
N VAL A 364 -17.94 28.86 13.75
CA VAL A 364 -19.25 29.55 13.53
C VAL A 364 -19.16 31.00 13.94
N SER A 365 -19.44 31.90 13.02
CA SER A 365 -19.40 33.37 13.24
C SER A 365 -20.65 33.86 13.94
N LYS A 366 -20.65 35.12 14.44
CA LYS A 366 -21.74 35.73 15.22
C LYS A 366 -23.12 35.71 14.53
N ASN A 367 -23.15 35.75 13.20
CA ASN A 367 -24.38 35.74 12.40
C ASN A 367 -24.64 34.41 11.71
N GLU A 368 -23.97 33.35 12.15
CA GLU A 368 -24.08 32.00 11.61
C GLU A 368 -24.56 31.03 12.67
N VAL A 369 -25.18 29.98 12.22
CA VAL A 369 -25.61 28.84 13.07
C VAL A 369 -25.41 27.56 12.31
N ILE A 370 -25.31 26.44 13.04
CA ILE A 370 -25.37 25.11 12.46
C ILE A 370 -26.84 24.68 12.40
N ILE A 371 -27.26 24.17 11.26
CA ILE A 371 -28.56 23.51 11.10
C ILE A 371 -28.34 22.00 10.89
N GLU A 372 -29.29 21.23 11.41
CA GLU A 372 -29.40 19.80 11.20
C GLU A 372 -30.36 19.52 10.04
N LEU A 373 -29.90 18.75 9.09
CA LEU A 373 -30.63 18.33 7.91
C LEU A 373 -30.81 16.82 7.95
N GLU A 374 -32.03 16.32 7.78
CA GLU A 374 -32.33 14.88 7.69
C GLU A 374 -32.47 14.48 6.23
N VAL A 375 -31.78 13.40 5.84
CA VAL A 375 -31.82 12.83 4.48
C VAL A 375 -32.57 11.51 4.53
N GLU A 376 -33.65 11.39 3.78
CA GLU A 376 -34.56 10.24 3.84
C GLU A 376 -33.93 8.94 3.34
N SER A 377 -33.01 9.02 2.36
CA SER A 377 -32.41 7.86 1.74
C SER A 377 -31.00 8.18 1.21
N ALA A 378 -30.11 7.19 1.22
CA ALA A 378 -28.81 7.24 0.56
C ALA A 378 -28.91 7.52 -0.95
N ASN A 379 -30.05 7.23 -1.58
CA ASN A 379 -30.30 7.53 -3.01
C ASN A 379 -30.31 9.04 -3.30
N GLU A 380 -30.52 9.87 -2.28
CA GLU A 380 -30.43 11.32 -2.40
C GLU A 380 -28.98 11.82 -2.51
N ILE A 381 -27.99 10.99 -2.20
CA ILE A 381 -26.58 11.37 -2.30
C ILE A 381 -26.20 11.52 -3.78
N ILE A 382 -25.69 12.70 -4.11
CA ILE A 382 -25.23 13.03 -5.47
C ILE A 382 -23.73 12.81 -5.57
N ASN A 383 -22.99 13.21 -4.54
CA ASN A 383 -21.53 13.13 -4.49
C ASN A 383 -21.03 13.11 -3.04
N ILE A 384 -19.85 12.57 -2.84
CA ILE A 384 -19.09 12.65 -1.59
C ILE A 384 -17.69 13.13 -1.97
N ASN A 385 -17.22 14.17 -1.27
CA ASN A 385 -15.90 14.75 -1.50
C ASN A 385 -14.86 14.17 -0.54
N SER A 386 -13.59 14.34 -0.86
CA SER A 386 -12.46 13.89 -0.04
C SER A 386 -12.35 14.59 1.33
N ASP A 387 -13.03 15.72 1.52
CA ASP A 387 -13.17 16.39 2.82
C ASP A 387 -14.41 15.91 3.62
N ASN A 388 -15.00 14.78 3.26
CA ASN A 388 -16.23 14.20 3.80
C ASN A 388 -17.49 15.08 3.59
N ALA A 389 -17.43 16.13 2.77
CA ALA A 389 -18.62 16.88 2.42
C ALA A 389 -19.55 16.04 1.54
N ILE A 390 -20.76 15.79 2.01
CA ILE A 390 -21.79 15.01 1.33
C ILE A 390 -22.72 15.95 0.61
N GLU A 391 -22.88 15.76 -0.70
CA GLU A 391 -23.81 16.48 -1.54
C GLU A 391 -25.07 15.65 -1.76
N VAL A 392 -26.24 16.20 -1.39
CA VAL A 392 -27.54 15.53 -1.55
C VAL A 392 -28.50 16.35 -2.43
N SER A 393 -29.41 15.66 -3.12
CA SER A 393 -30.44 16.30 -3.96
C SER A 393 -31.46 17.04 -3.14
N ARG A 394 -31.82 16.48 -1.96
CA ARG A 394 -32.77 17.09 -1.04
C ARG A 394 -32.51 16.65 0.40
N ALA A 395 -32.83 17.50 1.36
CA ALA A 395 -32.79 17.22 2.78
C ALA A 395 -33.82 18.05 3.55
N LYS A 396 -34.34 17.51 4.63
CA LYS A 396 -35.31 18.19 5.49
C LYS A 396 -34.61 18.96 6.59
N PHE A 397 -34.88 20.23 6.73
CA PHE A 397 -34.37 21.03 7.85
C PHE A 397 -35.12 20.65 9.14
N THR A 398 -34.50 19.96 10.06
CA THR A 398 -35.11 19.45 11.28
C THR A 398 -35.03 20.43 12.45
N ARG A 399 -33.83 20.98 12.69
CA ARG A 399 -33.63 21.93 13.81
C ARG A 399 -32.39 22.81 13.61
N GLU A 400 -32.38 23.94 14.28
CA GLU A 400 -31.15 24.67 14.59
C GLU A 400 -30.42 23.94 15.72
N VAL A 401 -29.12 23.73 15.58
CA VAL A 401 -28.30 23.09 16.59
C VAL A 401 -27.96 24.12 17.68
N PRO A 402 -28.20 23.83 18.97
CA PRO A 402 -27.84 24.74 20.06
C PRO A 402 -26.30 24.90 20.14
N ALA A 403 -25.87 26.14 20.46
CA ALA A 403 -24.44 26.47 20.58
C ALA A 403 -23.71 25.61 21.61
N GLU A 404 -24.40 25.12 22.63
CA GLU A 404 -23.85 24.23 23.66
C GLU A 404 -23.43 22.87 23.12
N GLU A 405 -23.99 22.42 21.99
CA GLU A 405 -23.59 21.18 21.29
C GLU A 405 -22.26 21.37 20.55
N TYR A 406 -21.93 22.59 20.08
CA TYR A 406 -20.66 22.87 19.41
C TYR A 406 -19.44 22.72 20.35
N ASP A 407 -19.62 23.14 21.62
CA ASP A 407 -18.54 23.16 22.61
C ASP A 407 -18.22 21.75 23.17
N LYS A 408 -19.22 20.87 23.21
CA LYS A 408 -19.03 19.48 23.65
C LYS A 408 -18.20 18.67 22.68
N GLU A 409 -18.37 18.83 21.38
CA GLU A 409 -17.57 18.11 20.39
C GLU A 409 -16.14 18.64 20.28
N LYS A 410 -15.92 19.95 20.50
CA LYS A 410 -14.56 20.50 20.61
C LYS A 410 -13.74 19.90 21.76
N GLN A 411 -14.37 19.50 22.85
CA GLN A 411 -13.70 18.87 23.99
C GLN A 411 -13.44 17.37 23.77
N GLY A 412 -14.24 16.69 22.94
CA GLY A 412 -14.06 15.29 22.57
C GLY A 412 -12.94 15.03 21.56
N CYS A 413 -12.57 16.02 20.75
CA CYS A 413 -11.46 15.93 19.77
C CYS A 413 -10.08 16.22 20.37
N LEU A 414 -9.99 16.53 21.68
CA LEU A 414 -8.75 16.82 22.41
C LEU A 414 -8.34 15.68 23.38
N GLN A 415 -8.99 14.54 23.31
CA GLN A 415 -8.62 13.30 24.00
C GLN A 415 -8.26 12.21 23.01
#